data_42f8343f224512e550619df8288744b8
#
_entry.id   42f8343f224512e550619df8288744b8
#
_cell.length_a   1.000
_cell.length_b   1.000
_cell.length_c   1.000
_cell.angle_alpha   90.00
_cell.angle_beta   90.00
_cell.angle_gamma   90.00
#
_symmetry.space_group_name_H-M   'P 1'
#
loop_
_entity.id
_entity.type
_entity.pdbx_description
1 polymer ?
#
loop_
_entity_poly.entity_id
_entity_poly.type
_entity_poly.pdbx_seq_one_letter_code
_entity_poly.pdbx_strand_id
1 'polypeptide(L)'
;MRVETERMYLYPLRDEEMRLVIENESDPEMKQAYTEMLEGCLSNPDKRIWYAIWDMELKDEPGIIVGDFCFKGLGDDGVVEIGYGLKEGYRHYGYMTEAVKAITEWALSQDGVKQVEAETDAENIASQKVLFRTGFIRNGKMGEEGPRFVYEGRR
;
A
#
# COMPACT_ATOMS: atom_id res chain seq x y z
N MET A 1 -13.86 8.70 0.76
CA MET A 1 -12.58 9.26 0.24
C MET A 1 -11.96 8.23 -0.70
N ARG A 2 -11.44 8.67 -1.81
CA ARG A 2 -10.75 7.79 -2.76
C ARG A 2 -9.76 8.59 -3.61
N VAL A 3 -8.73 7.90 -4.08
CA VAL A 3 -7.75 8.44 -5.02
C VAL A 3 -8.02 7.80 -6.38
N GLU A 4 -8.11 8.60 -7.43
CA GLU A 4 -8.35 8.09 -8.78
C GLU A 4 -7.05 8.03 -9.57
N THR A 5 -6.91 6.95 -10.34
CA THR A 5 -5.88 6.83 -11.36
C THR A 5 -6.58 6.74 -12.73
N GLU A 6 -5.82 6.55 -13.79
CA GLU A 6 -6.40 6.39 -15.13
C GLU A 6 -7.38 5.21 -15.18
N ARG A 7 -7.03 4.08 -14.56
CA ARG A 7 -7.81 2.84 -14.67
C ARG A 7 -8.47 2.38 -13.38
N MET A 8 -8.18 3.02 -12.23
CA MET A 8 -8.59 2.49 -10.94
C MET A 8 -9.12 3.57 -9.98
N TYR A 9 -9.90 3.11 -9.00
CA TYR A 9 -10.17 3.83 -7.77
C TYR A 9 -9.38 3.14 -6.65
N LEU A 10 -8.70 3.94 -5.84
CA LEU A 10 -7.93 3.48 -4.68
C LEU A 10 -8.60 4.04 -3.45
N TYR A 11 -9.04 3.18 -2.52
CA TYR A 11 -9.77 3.66 -1.34
C TYR A 11 -9.51 2.79 -0.11
N PRO A 12 -9.49 3.41 1.07
CA PRO A 12 -9.33 2.66 2.32
C PRO A 12 -10.63 1.95 2.67
N LEU A 13 -10.52 0.71 3.13
CA LEU A 13 -11.67 -0.06 3.59
C LEU A 13 -12.17 0.48 4.92
N ARG A 14 -13.49 0.37 5.14
CA ARG A 14 -14.12 0.68 6.42
C ARG A 14 -13.83 -0.45 7.42
N ASP A 15 -14.04 -0.17 8.69
CA ASP A 15 -13.79 -1.17 9.74
C ASP A 15 -14.59 -2.45 9.53
N GLU A 16 -15.87 -2.34 9.14
CA GLU A 16 -16.71 -3.50 8.86
C GLU A 16 -16.19 -4.33 7.69
N GLU A 17 -15.70 -3.66 6.66
CA GLU A 17 -15.12 -4.32 5.49
C GLU A 17 -13.82 -5.05 5.86
N MET A 18 -13.00 -4.45 6.71
CA MET A 18 -11.78 -5.08 7.20
C MET A 18 -12.08 -6.33 8.05
N ARG A 19 -13.15 -6.28 8.85
CA ARG A 19 -13.58 -7.46 9.63
C ARG A 19 -13.95 -8.62 8.72
N LEU A 20 -14.63 -8.34 7.60
CA LEU A 20 -14.97 -9.37 6.62
C LEU A 20 -13.72 -9.95 5.95
N VAL A 21 -12.74 -9.12 5.64
CA VAL A 21 -11.46 -9.58 5.08
C VAL A 21 -10.79 -10.54 6.06
N ILE A 22 -10.75 -10.19 7.34
CA ILE A 22 -10.15 -11.02 8.39
C ILE A 22 -10.88 -12.37 8.51
N GLU A 23 -12.21 -12.34 8.55
CA GLU A 23 -13.02 -13.55 8.67
C GLU A 23 -12.81 -14.51 7.49
N ASN A 24 -12.62 -13.97 6.30
CA ASN A 24 -12.48 -14.76 5.08
C ASN A 24 -11.05 -15.16 4.77
N GLU A 25 -10.07 -14.68 5.54
CA GLU A 25 -8.66 -15.01 5.31
C GLU A 25 -8.33 -16.37 5.93
N SER A 26 -7.80 -17.26 5.11
CA SER A 26 -7.42 -18.61 5.54
C SER A 26 -5.97 -18.73 5.99
N ASP A 27 -5.09 -17.83 5.53
CA ASP A 27 -3.68 -17.84 5.91
C ASP A 27 -3.52 -17.18 7.29
N PRO A 28 -3.03 -17.92 8.31
CA PRO A 28 -2.90 -17.37 9.66
C PRO A 28 -2.01 -16.15 9.77
N GLU A 29 -0.92 -16.08 8.98
CA GLU A 29 -0.01 -14.93 8.99
C GLU A 29 -0.68 -13.68 8.42
N MET A 30 -1.40 -13.82 7.31
CA MET A 30 -2.13 -12.71 6.70
C MET A 30 -3.29 -12.28 7.60
N LYS A 31 -3.99 -13.23 8.19
CA LYS A 31 -5.08 -12.93 9.13
C LYS A 31 -4.58 -12.10 10.31
N GLN A 32 -3.42 -12.46 10.86
CA GLN A 32 -2.80 -11.72 11.96
C GLN A 32 -2.42 -10.29 11.51
N ALA A 33 -1.82 -10.17 10.33
CA ALA A 33 -1.43 -8.86 9.79
C ALA A 33 -2.65 -7.94 9.61
N TYR A 34 -3.74 -8.45 9.02
CA TYR A 34 -4.96 -7.68 8.84
C TYR A 34 -5.63 -7.31 10.17
N THR A 35 -5.55 -8.21 11.16
CA THR A 35 -6.06 -7.94 12.50
C THR A 35 -5.29 -6.78 13.15
N GLU A 36 -3.98 -6.77 13.03
CA GLU A 36 -3.14 -5.67 13.54
C GLU A 36 -3.45 -4.35 12.84
N MET A 37 -3.73 -4.37 11.54
CA MET A 37 -4.14 -3.19 10.80
C MET A 37 -5.46 -2.63 11.32
N LEU A 38 -6.44 -3.50 11.57
CA LEU A 38 -7.73 -3.09 12.13
C LEU A 38 -7.55 -2.49 13.53
N GLU A 39 -6.74 -3.12 14.37
CA GLU A 39 -6.41 -2.60 15.69
C GLU A 39 -5.80 -1.20 15.59
N GLY A 40 -4.92 -0.97 14.62
CA GLY A 40 -4.35 0.34 14.34
C GLY A 40 -5.41 1.38 13.99
N CYS A 41 -6.37 1.01 13.14
CA CYS A 41 -7.50 1.87 12.78
C CYS A 41 -8.34 2.25 13.99
N LEU A 42 -8.66 1.26 14.83
CA LEU A 42 -9.51 1.46 16.01
C LEU A 42 -8.81 2.30 17.08
N SER A 43 -7.50 2.15 17.21
CA SER A 43 -6.70 2.91 18.18
C SER A 43 -6.36 4.32 17.70
N ASN A 44 -6.45 4.58 16.40
CA ASN A 44 -6.10 5.87 15.80
C ASN A 44 -7.21 6.34 14.85
N PRO A 45 -8.43 6.59 15.38
CA PRO A 45 -9.58 6.90 14.51
C PRO A 45 -9.39 8.12 13.61
N ASP A 46 -8.65 9.13 14.07
CA ASP A 46 -8.36 10.34 13.28
C ASP A 46 -7.30 10.11 12.18
N LYS A 47 -6.58 9.02 12.27
CA LYS A 47 -5.50 8.66 11.33
C LYS A 47 -5.73 7.28 10.73
N ARG A 48 -6.97 6.78 10.75
CA ARG A 48 -7.26 5.40 10.38
C ARG A 48 -6.82 5.03 8.96
N ILE A 49 -6.86 5.97 8.03
CA ILE A 49 -6.46 5.72 6.64
C ILE A 49 -4.98 5.29 6.51
N TRP A 50 -4.15 5.66 7.48
CA TRP A 50 -2.73 5.28 7.50
C TRP A 50 -2.50 3.87 8.06
N TYR A 51 -3.56 3.23 8.58
CA TYR A 51 -3.50 1.86 9.13
C TYR A 51 -4.38 0.89 8.35
N ALA A 52 -5.31 1.38 7.54
CA ALA A 52 -6.30 0.58 6.84
C ALA A 52 -5.72 -0.18 5.64
N ILE A 53 -6.41 -1.24 5.25
CA ILE A 53 -6.22 -1.86 3.94
C ILE A 53 -6.86 -0.95 2.91
N TRP A 54 -6.16 -0.70 1.80
CA TRP A 54 -6.70 0.03 0.65
C TRP A 54 -6.92 -0.94 -0.50
N ASP A 55 -8.09 -0.91 -1.10
CA ASP A 55 -8.39 -1.71 -2.28
C ASP A 55 -8.10 -0.94 -3.57
N MET A 56 -7.77 -1.69 -4.62
CA MET A 56 -7.54 -1.20 -5.98
C MET A 56 -8.66 -1.75 -6.86
N GLU A 57 -9.64 -0.92 -7.19
CA GLU A 57 -10.83 -1.32 -7.96
C GLU A 57 -10.74 -0.78 -9.39
N LEU A 58 -11.07 -1.63 -10.38
CA LEU A 58 -11.08 -1.21 -11.77
C LEU A 58 -12.27 -0.29 -12.06
N LYS A 59 -12.00 0.82 -12.73
CA LYS A 59 -13.06 1.77 -13.16
C LYS A 59 -14.02 1.16 -14.20
N ASP A 60 -13.46 0.40 -15.14
CA ASP A 60 -14.24 -0.17 -16.24
C ASP A 60 -14.99 -1.44 -15.85
N GLU A 61 -14.64 -2.04 -14.73
CA GLU A 61 -15.26 -3.26 -14.21
C GLU A 61 -15.56 -3.09 -12.73
N PRO A 62 -16.62 -2.32 -12.37
CA PRO A 62 -16.94 -2.06 -10.97
C PRO A 62 -17.11 -3.35 -10.16
N GLY A 63 -16.53 -3.35 -8.96
CA GLY A 63 -16.53 -4.51 -8.09
C GLY A 63 -15.35 -5.44 -8.28
N ILE A 64 -14.55 -5.25 -9.33
CA ILE A 64 -13.35 -6.06 -9.54
C ILE A 64 -12.16 -5.40 -8.83
N ILE A 65 -11.64 -6.09 -7.82
CA ILE A 65 -10.49 -5.65 -7.04
C ILE A 65 -9.26 -6.41 -7.54
N VAL A 66 -8.27 -5.69 -8.04
CA VAL A 66 -7.07 -6.29 -8.65
C VAL A 66 -5.90 -6.44 -7.68
N GLY A 67 -5.97 -5.77 -6.55
CA GLY A 67 -4.92 -5.84 -5.54
C GLY A 67 -5.24 -4.92 -4.37
N ASP A 68 -4.29 -4.84 -3.46
CA ASP A 68 -4.42 -3.98 -2.29
C ASP A 68 -3.06 -3.41 -1.91
N PHE A 69 -3.09 -2.40 -1.06
CA PHE A 69 -1.90 -1.86 -0.43
C PHE A 69 -2.26 -1.31 0.94
N CYS A 70 -1.25 -1.00 1.72
CA CYS A 70 -1.42 -0.37 3.02
C CYS A 70 -0.26 0.56 3.29
N PHE A 71 -0.49 1.50 4.20
CA PHE A 71 0.58 2.21 4.87
C PHE A 71 0.77 1.52 6.23
N LYS A 72 1.98 1.57 6.76
CA LYS A 72 2.27 0.94 8.05
C LYS A 72 2.24 1.98 9.17
N GLY A 73 1.20 2.80 9.19
CA GLY A 73 1.01 3.89 10.14
C GLY A 73 1.68 5.19 9.72
N LEU A 74 1.41 6.24 10.46
CA LEU A 74 2.07 7.55 10.30
C LEU A 74 2.53 8.00 11.67
N GLY A 75 3.85 7.98 11.87
CA GLY A 75 4.47 8.42 13.12
C GLY A 75 4.83 9.90 13.12
N ASP A 76 5.39 10.36 14.21
CA ASP A 76 5.79 11.76 14.40
C ASP A 76 6.96 12.18 13.52
N ASP A 77 7.72 11.22 13.01
CA ASP A 77 8.84 11.46 12.09
C ASP A 77 8.38 11.82 10.67
N GLY A 78 7.11 11.66 10.36
CA GLY A 78 6.55 11.95 9.04
C GLY A 78 6.87 10.91 7.98
N VAL A 79 7.42 9.76 8.36
CA VAL A 79 7.73 8.67 7.44
C VAL A 79 6.56 7.70 7.38
N VAL A 80 6.12 7.35 6.16
CA VAL A 80 5.16 6.27 5.95
C VAL A 80 5.83 5.20 5.10
N GLU A 81 5.51 3.94 5.40
CA GLU A 81 6.00 2.81 4.63
C GLU A 81 4.83 2.18 3.89
N ILE A 82 4.99 1.95 2.58
CA ILE A 82 3.95 1.33 1.76
C ILE A 82 4.26 -0.15 1.54
N GLY A 83 3.23 -0.99 1.69
CA GLY A 83 3.27 -2.40 1.32
C GLY A 83 2.13 -2.68 0.36
N TYR A 84 2.32 -3.60 -0.59
CA TYR A 84 1.32 -3.83 -1.63
C TYR A 84 1.36 -5.25 -2.17
N GLY A 85 0.27 -5.69 -2.79
CA GLY A 85 0.17 -6.97 -3.46
C GLY A 85 -0.91 -6.97 -4.54
N LEU A 86 -0.65 -7.69 -5.63
CA LEU A 86 -1.64 -7.92 -6.69
C LEU A 86 -2.29 -9.28 -6.52
N LYS A 87 -3.55 -9.36 -6.87
CA LYS A 87 -4.23 -10.64 -6.97
C LYS A 87 -3.71 -11.40 -8.18
N GLU A 88 -3.75 -12.72 -8.10
CA GLU A 88 -3.35 -13.59 -9.19
C GLU A 88 -4.18 -13.28 -10.45
N GLY A 89 -3.53 -13.28 -11.60
CA GLY A 89 -4.18 -12.96 -12.87
C GLY A 89 -4.12 -11.50 -13.29
N TYR A 90 -3.65 -10.60 -12.42
CA TYR A 90 -3.60 -9.18 -12.72
C TYR A 90 -2.17 -8.63 -12.86
N ARG A 91 -1.18 -9.52 -12.91
CA ARG A 91 0.22 -9.15 -13.12
C ARG A 91 0.47 -8.80 -14.58
N HIS A 92 1.50 -7.98 -14.82
CA HIS A 92 1.96 -7.57 -16.16
C HIS A 92 1.06 -6.59 -16.91
N TYR A 93 0.06 -6.02 -16.24
CA TYR A 93 -0.81 -4.98 -16.81
C TYR A 93 -0.42 -3.57 -16.38
N GLY A 94 0.57 -3.44 -15.49
CA GLY A 94 1.01 -2.13 -15.00
C GLY A 94 0.14 -1.54 -13.89
N TYR A 95 -0.81 -2.28 -13.35
CA TYR A 95 -1.72 -1.78 -12.32
C TYR A 95 -0.97 -1.33 -11.06
N MET A 96 -0.02 -2.12 -10.58
CA MET A 96 0.68 -1.78 -9.35
C MET A 96 1.59 -0.56 -9.53
N THR A 97 2.26 -0.44 -10.66
CA THR A 97 3.06 0.75 -10.98
C THR A 97 2.19 2.01 -10.97
N GLU A 98 1.01 1.92 -11.60
CA GLU A 98 0.05 3.03 -11.63
C GLU A 98 -0.45 3.39 -10.23
N ALA A 99 -0.81 2.40 -9.42
CA ALA A 99 -1.31 2.60 -8.07
C ALA A 99 -0.24 3.18 -7.14
N VAL A 100 0.95 2.59 -7.12
CA VAL A 100 2.03 3.03 -6.22
C VAL A 100 2.43 4.47 -6.53
N LYS A 101 2.54 4.82 -7.81
CA LYS A 101 2.86 6.19 -8.20
C LYS A 101 1.80 7.17 -7.69
N ALA A 102 0.53 6.90 -7.94
CA ALA A 102 -0.57 7.78 -7.55
C ALA A 102 -0.68 7.92 -6.04
N ILE A 103 -0.59 6.81 -5.31
CA ILE A 103 -0.78 6.84 -3.85
C ILE A 103 0.43 7.45 -3.14
N THR A 104 1.63 7.30 -3.69
CA THR A 104 2.83 7.93 -3.14
C THR A 104 2.74 9.45 -3.27
N GLU A 105 2.37 9.95 -4.45
CA GLU A 105 2.19 11.38 -4.68
C GLU A 105 1.07 11.95 -3.80
N TRP A 106 -0.04 11.21 -3.66
CA TRP A 106 -1.12 11.60 -2.77
C TRP A 106 -0.66 11.67 -1.31
N ALA A 107 0.07 10.65 -0.85
CA ALA A 107 0.58 10.61 0.53
C ALA A 107 1.45 11.82 0.84
N LEU A 108 2.37 12.16 -0.06
CA LEU A 108 3.27 13.30 0.12
C LEU A 108 2.54 14.64 0.12
N SER A 109 1.31 14.70 -0.41
CA SER A 109 0.50 15.92 -0.37
C SER A 109 -0.26 16.08 0.96
N GLN A 110 -0.25 15.05 1.81
CA GLN A 110 -0.98 15.07 3.08
C GLN A 110 -0.16 15.71 4.19
N ASP A 111 -0.86 16.34 5.14
CA ASP A 111 -0.21 16.96 6.29
C ASP A 111 0.52 15.92 7.13
N GLY A 112 1.72 16.26 7.55
CA GLY A 112 2.53 15.41 8.42
C GLY A 112 3.35 14.34 7.71
N VAL A 113 3.16 14.14 6.40
CA VAL A 113 3.95 13.18 5.63
C VAL A 113 5.12 13.89 4.98
N LYS A 114 6.32 13.45 5.29
CA LYS A 114 7.57 13.99 4.78
C LYS A 114 8.27 13.05 3.81
N GLN A 115 8.07 11.74 3.98
CA GLN A 115 8.79 10.74 3.22
C GLN A 115 7.97 9.46 3.10
N VAL A 116 8.06 8.81 1.94
CA VAL A 116 7.46 7.49 1.70
C VAL A 116 8.59 6.50 1.47
N GLU A 117 8.55 5.39 2.21
CA GLU A 117 9.52 4.29 2.11
C GLU A 117 8.81 3.00 1.75
N ALA A 118 9.58 2.03 1.30
CA ALA A 118 9.11 0.68 1.03
C ALA A 118 10.21 -0.33 1.32
N GLU A 119 9.81 -1.55 1.62
CA GLU A 119 10.72 -2.66 1.83
C GLU A 119 10.21 -3.84 1.01
N THR A 120 11.11 -4.58 0.41
CA THR A 120 10.74 -5.76 -0.37
C THR A 120 11.77 -6.85 -0.21
N ASP A 121 11.36 -8.09 -0.46
CA ASP A 121 12.28 -9.23 -0.48
C ASP A 121 13.32 -9.03 -1.58
N ALA A 122 14.59 -9.34 -1.26
CA ALA A 122 15.70 -9.20 -2.21
C ALA A 122 15.51 -10.05 -3.48
N GLU A 123 14.71 -11.11 -3.39
CA GLU A 123 14.41 -11.99 -4.53
C GLU A 123 13.15 -11.58 -5.31
N ASN A 124 12.38 -10.64 -4.77
CA ASN A 124 11.15 -10.16 -5.44
C ASN A 124 11.48 -9.09 -6.47
N ILE A 125 11.93 -9.52 -7.63
CA ILE A 125 12.34 -8.64 -8.73
C ILE A 125 11.16 -7.81 -9.25
N ALA A 126 9.96 -8.39 -9.32
CA ALA A 126 8.77 -7.68 -9.79
C ALA A 126 8.45 -6.47 -8.91
N SER A 127 8.51 -6.63 -7.59
CA SER A 127 8.28 -5.54 -6.64
C SER A 127 9.35 -4.46 -6.77
N GLN A 128 10.62 -4.86 -6.90
CA GLN A 128 11.73 -3.90 -7.09
C GLN A 128 11.55 -3.08 -8.36
N LYS A 129 11.10 -3.70 -9.45
CA LYS A 129 10.82 -2.99 -10.71
C LYS A 129 9.70 -1.97 -10.55
N VAL A 130 8.64 -2.32 -9.82
CA VAL A 130 7.56 -1.36 -9.52
C VAL A 130 8.13 -0.15 -8.80
N LEU A 131 8.95 -0.37 -7.80
CA LEU A 131 9.55 0.72 -7.01
C LEU A 131 10.44 1.61 -7.88
N PHE A 132 11.36 1.03 -8.68
CA PHE A 132 12.21 1.81 -9.55
C PHE A 132 11.43 2.60 -10.60
N ARG A 133 10.40 2.01 -11.20
CA ARG A 133 9.58 2.68 -12.22
C ARG A 133 8.76 3.83 -11.66
N THR A 134 8.45 3.79 -10.37
CA THR A 134 7.63 4.83 -9.73
C THR A 134 8.45 5.94 -9.10
N GLY A 135 9.78 5.84 -9.10
CA GLY A 135 10.66 6.89 -8.59
C GLY A 135 11.28 6.60 -7.24
N PHE A 136 11.19 5.35 -6.77
CA PHE A 136 11.89 4.93 -5.56
C PHE A 136 13.33 4.52 -5.91
N ILE A 137 14.24 4.75 -4.97
CA ILE A 137 15.63 4.28 -5.04
C ILE A 137 15.98 3.54 -3.76
N ARG A 138 16.99 2.69 -3.82
CA ARG A 138 17.52 2.05 -2.62
C ARG A 138 18.15 3.09 -1.71
N ASN A 139 17.88 2.98 -0.40
CA ASN A 139 18.45 3.90 0.59
C ASN A 139 19.72 3.34 1.27
N GLY A 140 20.20 2.16 0.87
CA GLY A 140 21.39 1.53 1.42
C GLY A 140 21.13 0.74 2.71
N LYS A 141 19.90 0.68 3.18
CA LYS A 141 19.54 -0.03 4.40
C LYS A 141 18.86 -1.35 4.08
N MET A 142 18.95 -2.29 5.02
CA MET A 142 18.27 -3.58 4.97
C MET A 142 17.29 -3.65 6.12
N GLY A 143 16.04 -4.03 5.85
CA GLY A 143 15.06 -4.32 6.87
C GLY A 143 14.92 -5.83 7.09
N GLU A 144 13.89 -6.24 7.80
CA GLU A 144 13.64 -7.66 8.09
C GLU A 144 13.35 -8.48 6.84
N GLU A 145 12.69 -7.89 5.84
CA GLU A 145 12.32 -8.58 4.61
C GLU A 145 13.39 -8.49 3.52
N GLY A 146 14.17 -7.40 3.50
CA GLY A 146 15.15 -7.17 2.46
C GLY A 146 15.51 -5.70 2.30
N PRO A 147 15.97 -5.30 1.09
CA PRO A 147 16.38 -3.91 0.86
C PRO A 147 15.24 -2.91 1.04
N ARG A 148 15.59 -1.76 1.57
CA ARG A 148 14.65 -0.65 1.75
C ARG A 148 14.84 0.39 0.65
N PHE A 149 13.73 1.04 0.33
CA PHE A 149 13.65 2.03 -0.74
C PHE A 149 13.02 3.30 -0.20
N VAL A 150 13.38 4.42 -0.81
CA VAL A 150 12.79 5.72 -0.51
C VAL A 150 12.37 6.40 -1.81
N TYR A 151 11.22 7.07 -1.78
CA TYR A 151 10.73 7.81 -2.94
C TYR A 151 11.48 9.12 -3.11
N GLU A 152 12.07 9.34 -4.28
CA GLU A 152 12.73 10.60 -4.63
C GLU A 152 12.03 11.34 -5.77
N GLY A 153 11.05 10.70 -6.40
CA GLY A 153 10.36 11.27 -7.54
C GLY A 153 11.12 11.07 -8.85
N ARG A 154 10.61 11.70 -9.89
CA ARG A 154 11.25 11.65 -11.21
C ARG A 154 12.38 12.67 -11.29
N ARG A 155 13.43 12.26 -11.91
CA ARG A 155 14.56 13.14 -12.26
C ARG A 155 14.49 13.50 -13.74
#